data_a5eccac80a45251eea26e20169b58b99
#
_entry.id   a5eccac80a45251eea26e20169b58b99
#
_cell.length_a   1.000
_cell.length_b   1.000
_cell.length_c   1.000
_cell.angle_alpha   90.00
_cell.angle_beta   90.00
_cell.angle_gamma   90.00
#
_symmetry.space_group_name_H-M   'P 1'
#
loop_
_entity.id
_entity.type
_entity.pdbx_description
1 polymer ?
#
loop_
_entity_poly.entity_id
_entity_poly.type
_entity_poly.pdbx_seq_one_letter_code
_entity_poly.pdbx_strand_id
1 'polypeptide(L)'
;LHSSQICVGEENALKIRVYGERGGLEWNQQEPNTLCLKWPDRPAQLLRTGGAYLGAGAAASTRVPMGHPEGYLEAFANLYVSFAGQIRAREGGEAPDARAQDCPGIAEAVRGMTFIELAVAASASEVKWHRFEQH
;
A
#
# COMPACT_ATOMS: atom_id res chain seq x y z
N LEU A 1 4.60 -2.16 -15.29
CA LEU A 1 3.56 -1.20 -14.90
C LEU A 1 2.59 -1.00 -16.06
N HIS A 2 1.30 -0.99 -15.78
CA HIS A 2 0.26 -0.56 -16.71
C HIS A 2 -0.60 0.49 -16.02
N SER A 3 -0.81 1.62 -16.68
CA SER A 3 -1.69 2.69 -16.20
C SER A 3 -2.47 3.26 -17.39
N SER A 4 -3.78 3.41 -17.24
CA SER A 4 -4.65 3.87 -18.32
C SER A 4 -5.89 4.56 -17.76
N GLN A 5 -6.32 5.64 -18.45
CA GLN A 5 -7.56 6.36 -18.15
C GLN A 5 -8.70 5.99 -19.12
N ILE A 6 -8.41 5.13 -20.09
CA ILE A 6 -9.33 4.83 -21.21
C ILE A 6 -9.74 3.36 -21.29
N CYS A 7 -9.44 2.54 -20.27
CA CYS A 7 -9.87 1.16 -20.20
C CYS A 7 -11.34 1.08 -19.80
N VAL A 8 -12.22 0.94 -20.77
CA VAL A 8 -13.67 0.86 -20.55
C VAL A 8 -14.01 -0.35 -19.68
N GLY A 9 -14.80 -0.11 -18.63
CA GLY A 9 -15.20 -1.15 -17.68
C GLY A 9 -14.24 -1.38 -16.52
N GLU A 10 -13.02 -0.82 -16.59
CA GLU A 10 -12.11 -0.73 -15.44
C GLU A 10 -12.37 0.59 -14.70
N GLU A 11 -12.87 0.48 -13.48
CA GLU A 11 -13.04 1.62 -12.59
C GLU A 11 -11.69 2.05 -12.00
N ASN A 12 -11.62 2.61 -10.81
CA ASN A 12 -10.35 2.91 -10.15
C ASN A 12 -9.68 1.62 -9.62
N ALA A 13 -9.31 0.77 -10.54
CA ALA A 13 -8.90 -0.62 -10.31
C ALA A 13 -7.39 -0.76 -10.05
N LEU A 14 -6.90 -0.22 -8.94
CA LEU A 14 -5.52 -0.45 -8.51
C LEU A 14 -5.34 -1.90 -8.09
N LYS A 15 -4.42 -2.59 -8.74
CA LYS A 15 -4.05 -3.99 -8.45
C LYS A 15 -2.54 -4.10 -8.30
N ILE A 16 -2.08 -4.85 -7.31
CA ILE A 16 -0.67 -5.17 -7.16
C ILE A 16 -0.47 -6.67 -7.08
N ARG A 17 0.53 -7.17 -7.81
CA ARG A 17 1.00 -8.55 -7.75
C ARG A 17 2.50 -8.55 -7.58
N VAL A 18 2.98 -9.32 -6.62
CA VAL A 18 4.41 -9.50 -6.36
C VAL A 18 4.72 -10.97 -6.46
N TYR A 19 5.79 -11.31 -7.16
CA TYR A 19 6.25 -12.68 -7.36
C TYR A 19 7.68 -12.81 -6.84
N GLY A 20 7.91 -13.78 -5.99
CA GLY A 20 9.21 -14.17 -5.49
C GLY A 20 9.44 -15.67 -5.68
N GLU A 21 10.65 -16.14 -5.42
CA GLU A 21 11.05 -17.55 -5.59
C GLU A 21 10.24 -18.51 -4.71
N ARG A 22 9.81 -18.06 -3.53
CA ARG A 22 9.14 -18.88 -2.54
C ARG A 22 7.64 -18.68 -2.45
N GLY A 23 7.09 -17.70 -3.16
CA GLY A 23 5.68 -17.39 -3.17
C GLY A 23 5.38 -16.05 -3.79
N GLY A 24 4.11 -15.73 -3.87
CA GLY A 24 3.63 -14.47 -4.41
C GLY A 24 2.46 -13.93 -3.61
N LEU A 25 2.12 -12.68 -3.86
CA LEU A 25 0.94 -12.06 -3.28
C LEU A 25 0.16 -11.28 -4.36
N GLU A 26 -1.12 -11.12 -4.10
CA GLU A 26 -2.00 -10.32 -4.94
C GLU A 26 -3.00 -9.57 -4.07
N TRP A 27 -3.15 -8.29 -4.35
CA TRP A 27 -4.13 -7.41 -3.72
C TRP A 27 -4.86 -6.58 -4.77
N ASN A 28 -6.13 -6.33 -4.52
CA ASN A 28 -7.01 -5.55 -5.39
C ASN A 28 -7.75 -4.49 -4.55
N GLN A 29 -7.66 -3.24 -4.95
CA GLN A 29 -8.32 -2.12 -4.26
C GLN A 29 -9.84 -2.26 -4.20
N GLN A 30 -10.46 -2.91 -5.18
CA GLN A 30 -11.92 -3.13 -5.20
C GLN A 30 -12.37 -4.18 -4.17
N GLU A 31 -11.42 -4.99 -3.63
CA GLU A 31 -11.60 -5.95 -2.54
C GLU A 31 -10.54 -5.71 -1.45
N PRO A 32 -10.47 -4.50 -0.86
CA PRO A 32 -9.30 -4.03 -0.11
C PRO A 32 -9.03 -4.84 1.16
N ASN A 33 -10.03 -5.53 1.68
CA ASN A 33 -9.95 -6.29 2.92
C ASN A 33 -9.40 -7.71 2.73
N THR A 34 -8.96 -8.07 1.53
CA THR A 34 -8.49 -9.41 1.18
C THR A 34 -7.11 -9.35 0.54
N LEU A 35 -6.15 -10.10 1.09
CA LEU A 35 -4.84 -10.37 0.50
C LEU A 35 -4.77 -11.84 0.11
N CYS A 36 -4.42 -12.15 -1.13
CA CYS A 36 -4.18 -13.50 -1.60
C CYS A 36 -2.68 -13.81 -1.53
N LEU A 37 -2.30 -14.83 -0.78
CA LEU A 37 -0.95 -15.40 -0.79
C LEU A 37 -0.93 -16.65 -1.66
N LYS A 38 0.10 -16.80 -2.47
CA LYS A 38 0.28 -17.90 -3.41
C LYS A 38 1.61 -18.61 -3.16
N TRP A 39 1.60 -19.92 -3.20
CA TRP A 39 2.75 -20.77 -2.90
C TRP A 39 2.95 -21.81 -4.01
N PRO A 40 4.20 -22.24 -4.30
CA PRO A 40 4.43 -23.26 -5.32
C PRO A 40 4.00 -24.67 -4.87
N ASP A 41 3.98 -24.93 -3.57
CA ASP A 41 3.87 -26.25 -2.95
C ASP A 41 2.58 -26.47 -2.14
N ARG A 42 1.69 -25.48 -2.07
CA ARG A 42 0.46 -25.55 -1.29
C ARG A 42 -0.63 -24.65 -1.87
N PRO A 43 -1.90 -24.85 -1.47
CA PRO A 43 -3.02 -24.01 -1.90
C PRO A 43 -2.82 -22.52 -1.56
N ALA A 44 -3.38 -21.65 -2.38
CA ALA A 44 -3.44 -20.23 -2.09
C ALA A 44 -4.22 -19.95 -0.79
N GLN A 45 -3.79 -18.94 -0.05
CA GLN A 45 -4.42 -18.53 1.20
C GLN A 45 -5.01 -17.13 1.04
N LEU A 46 -6.23 -16.94 1.54
CA LEU A 46 -6.85 -15.63 1.64
C LEU A 46 -6.72 -15.11 3.07
N LEU A 47 -5.97 -14.04 3.24
CA LEU A 47 -5.89 -13.30 4.50
C LEU A 47 -6.89 -12.16 4.47
N ARG A 48 -7.66 -12.01 5.54
CA ARG A 48 -8.65 -10.94 5.66
C ARG A 48 -8.31 -9.99 6.80
N THR A 49 -8.65 -8.74 6.64
CA THR A 49 -8.59 -7.76 7.73
C THR A 49 -9.48 -8.19 8.91
N GLY A 50 -9.12 -7.77 10.13
CA GLY A 50 -9.83 -8.13 11.35
C GLY A 50 -9.52 -9.53 11.91
N GLY A 51 -8.61 -10.29 11.29
CA GLY A 51 -8.18 -11.60 11.78
C GLY A 51 -7.13 -11.51 12.89
N ALA A 52 -7.14 -12.47 13.81
CA ALA A 52 -6.18 -12.54 14.93
C ALA A 52 -4.71 -12.77 14.51
N TYR A 53 -4.48 -13.12 13.25
CA TYR A 53 -3.16 -13.35 12.66
C TYR A 53 -2.50 -12.09 12.11
N LEU A 54 -3.17 -10.94 12.19
CA LEU A 54 -2.63 -9.67 11.67
C LEU A 54 -1.43 -9.21 12.50
N GLY A 55 -0.41 -8.70 11.82
CA GLY A 55 0.66 -7.96 12.48
C GLY A 55 0.17 -6.64 13.07
N ALA A 56 0.94 -6.06 13.98
CA ALA A 56 0.56 -4.87 14.74
C ALA A 56 0.13 -3.69 13.86
N GLY A 57 0.83 -3.42 12.75
CA GLY A 57 0.47 -2.33 11.84
C GLY A 57 -0.90 -2.52 11.18
N ALA A 58 -1.16 -3.72 10.64
CA ALA A 58 -2.45 -4.04 10.02
C ALA A 58 -3.58 -4.05 11.06
N ALA A 59 -3.34 -4.56 12.25
CA ALA A 59 -4.30 -4.55 13.34
C ALA A 59 -4.65 -3.12 13.79
N ALA A 60 -3.66 -2.23 13.91
CA ALA A 60 -3.87 -0.82 14.26
C ALA A 60 -4.66 -0.04 13.20
N SER A 61 -4.62 -0.50 11.95
CA SER A 61 -5.33 0.10 10.81
C SER A 61 -6.70 -0.53 10.55
N THR A 62 -7.11 -1.51 11.34
CA THR A 62 -8.39 -2.23 11.22
C THR A 62 -9.26 -1.94 12.44
N ARG A 63 -10.53 -1.54 12.23
CA ARG A 63 -11.46 -1.12 13.29
C ARG A 63 -12.57 -2.12 13.53
N VAL A 64 -12.92 -2.90 12.52
CA VAL A 64 -14.06 -3.80 12.55
C VAL A 64 -13.62 -5.27 12.48
N PRO A 65 -14.43 -6.20 13.02
CA PRO A 65 -14.14 -7.63 12.95
C PRO A 65 -14.12 -8.15 11.51
N MET A 66 -13.47 -9.30 11.31
CA MET A 66 -13.43 -10.00 10.04
C MET A 66 -14.83 -10.14 9.43
N GLY A 67 -14.95 -9.91 8.12
CA GLY A 67 -16.21 -9.96 7.40
C GLY A 67 -16.96 -8.63 7.32
N HIS A 68 -16.49 -7.59 8.00
CA HIS A 68 -17.02 -6.24 7.88
C HIS A 68 -16.08 -5.43 6.96
N PRO A 69 -16.60 -4.74 5.94
CA PRO A 69 -15.76 -3.99 5.01
C PRO A 69 -15.26 -2.69 5.64
N GLU A 70 -13.98 -2.41 5.44
CA GLU A 70 -13.34 -1.11 5.59
C GLU A 70 -12.69 -0.75 4.26
N GLY A 71 -12.48 0.52 3.97
CA GLY A 71 -11.92 0.88 2.69
C GLY A 71 -11.37 2.29 2.62
N TYR A 72 -11.78 3.01 1.58
CA TYR A 72 -11.22 4.28 1.17
C TYR A 72 -11.25 5.36 2.26
N LEU A 73 -12.39 5.54 2.92
CA LEU A 73 -12.55 6.57 3.96
C LEU A 73 -11.69 6.28 5.18
N GLU A 74 -11.67 5.03 5.61
CA GLU A 74 -10.88 4.58 6.76
C GLU A 74 -9.37 4.66 6.48
N ALA A 75 -8.95 4.37 5.25
CA ALA A 75 -7.56 4.52 4.83
C ALA A 75 -7.09 5.97 4.92
N PHE A 76 -7.89 6.91 4.43
CA PHE A 76 -7.61 8.35 4.60
C PHE A 76 -7.64 8.77 6.07
N ALA A 77 -8.61 8.29 6.85
CA ALA A 77 -8.67 8.58 8.28
C ALA A 77 -7.39 8.13 9.02
N ASN A 78 -6.80 7.00 8.62
CA ASN A 78 -5.53 6.53 9.20
C ASN A 78 -4.39 7.52 8.95
N LEU A 79 -4.27 8.08 7.74
CA LEU A 79 -3.25 9.09 7.43
C LEU A 79 -3.40 10.33 8.33
N TYR A 80 -4.62 10.84 8.51
CA TYR A 80 -4.88 11.98 9.36
C TYR A 80 -4.60 11.68 10.85
N VAL A 81 -4.93 10.48 11.32
CA VAL A 81 -4.62 10.06 12.70
C VAL A 81 -3.11 10.00 12.91
N SER A 82 -2.35 9.43 11.97
CA SER A 82 -0.89 9.36 12.03
C SER A 82 -0.27 10.76 12.01
N PHE A 83 -0.71 11.62 11.11
CA PHE A 83 -0.25 13.01 11.04
C PHE A 83 -0.55 13.82 12.33
N ALA A 84 -1.76 13.70 12.87
CA ALA A 84 -2.11 14.33 14.13
C ALA A 84 -1.26 13.81 15.31
N GLY A 85 -0.89 12.51 15.26
CA GLY A 85 0.03 11.91 16.23
C GLY A 85 1.43 12.54 16.19
N GLN A 86 1.95 12.80 14.99
CA GLN A 86 3.24 13.50 14.82
C GLN A 86 3.20 14.92 15.40
N ILE A 87 2.11 15.67 15.15
CA ILE A 87 1.95 17.01 15.68
C ILE A 87 1.95 16.99 17.22
N ARG A 88 1.14 16.12 17.83
CA ARG A 88 1.05 16.01 19.30
C ARG A 88 2.38 15.63 19.92
N ALA A 89 3.10 14.68 19.35
CA ALA A 89 4.43 14.30 19.83
C ALA A 89 5.40 15.48 19.80
N ARG A 90 5.40 16.24 18.69
CA ARG A 90 6.23 17.43 18.56
C ARG A 90 5.87 18.52 19.58
N GLU A 91 4.58 18.80 19.80
CA GLU A 91 4.11 19.76 20.79
C GLU A 91 4.47 19.33 22.23
N GLY A 92 4.41 18.02 22.51
CA GLY A 92 4.82 17.44 23.80
C GLY A 92 6.32 17.29 23.98
N GLY A 93 7.14 17.59 22.98
CA GLY A 93 8.60 17.38 23.02
C GLY A 93 9.01 15.89 23.00
N GLU A 94 8.12 15.01 22.52
CA GLU A 94 8.29 13.56 22.49
C GLU A 94 8.57 13.07 21.07
N ALA A 95 9.13 11.86 20.97
CA ALA A 95 9.22 11.17 19.69
C ALA A 95 7.85 10.58 19.32
N PRO A 96 7.42 10.66 18.03
CA PRO A 96 6.19 10.03 17.58
C PRO A 96 6.26 8.51 17.72
N ASP A 97 5.16 7.88 18.10
CA ASP A 97 5.03 6.43 18.16
C ASP A 97 5.05 5.80 16.75
N ALA A 98 5.14 4.45 16.68
CA ALA A 98 5.21 3.73 15.41
C ALA A 98 4.02 3.99 14.49
N ARG A 99 2.82 4.18 15.03
CA ARG A 99 1.63 4.49 14.24
C ARG A 99 1.69 5.91 13.66
N ALA A 100 2.14 6.87 14.45
CA ALA A 100 2.31 8.25 13.99
C ALA A 100 3.40 8.33 12.90
N GLN A 101 4.44 7.48 12.97
CA GLN A 101 5.47 7.40 11.95
C GLN A 101 5.00 6.74 10.64
N ASP A 102 3.91 6.00 10.65
CA ASP A 102 3.32 5.35 9.47
C ASP A 102 2.52 6.35 8.59
N CYS A 103 3.12 7.49 8.34
CA CYS A 103 2.60 8.55 7.48
C CYS A 103 3.69 8.97 6.49
N PRO A 104 3.45 8.88 5.17
CA PRO A 104 4.44 9.28 4.19
C PRO A 104 4.91 10.71 4.38
N GLY A 105 6.22 10.91 4.36
CA GLY A 105 6.87 12.21 4.45
C GLY A 105 7.39 12.72 3.12
N ILE A 106 8.25 13.72 3.18
CA ILE A 106 8.85 14.34 1.98
C ILE A 106 9.73 13.34 1.22
N ALA A 107 10.47 12.48 1.92
CA ALA A 107 11.33 11.48 1.27
C ALA A 107 10.52 10.49 0.42
N GLU A 108 9.40 10.00 0.96
CA GLU A 108 8.48 9.11 0.24
C GLU A 108 7.80 9.83 -0.93
N ALA A 109 7.46 11.11 -0.77
CA ALA A 109 6.88 11.91 -1.84
C ALA A 109 7.88 12.14 -2.99
N VAL A 110 9.14 12.47 -2.68
CA VAL A 110 10.20 12.61 -3.69
C VAL A 110 10.42 11.29 -4.42
N ARG A 111 10.50 10.17 -3.68
CA ARG A 111 10.62 8.83 -4.28
C ARG A 111 9.45 8.52 -5.22
N GLY A 112 8.22 8.86 -4.80
CA GLY A 112 7.02 8.67 -5.62
C GLY A 112 7.06 9.48 -6.91
N MET A 113 7.46 10.74 -6.84
CA MET A 113 7.61 11.58 -8.03
C MET A 113 8.72 11.09 -8.96
N THR A 114 9.88 10.72 -8.43
CA THR A 114 10.96 10.10 -9.22
C THR A 114 10.49 8.84 -9.95
N PHE A 115 9.67 8.01 -9.27
CA PHE A 115 9.09 6.81 -9.90
C PHE A 115 8.15 7.18 -11.06
N ILE A 116 7.29 8.19 -10.89
CA ILE A 116 6.36 8.65 -11.94
C ILE A 116 7.13 9.17 -13.15
N GLU A 117 8.12 10.04 -12.94
CA GLU A 117 8.95 10.59 -14.01
C GLU A 117 9.69 9.48 -14.77
N LEU A 118 10.27 8.53 -14.03
CA LEU A 118 10.96 7.39 -14.62
C LEU A 118 9.99 6.49 -15.42
N ALA A 119 8.78 6.26 -14.92
CA ALA A 119 7.77 5.46 -15.63
C ALA A 119 7.34 6.12 -16.94
N VAL A 120 7.19 7.45 -16.97
CA VAL A 120 6.89 8.21 -18.18
C VAL A 120 8.05 8.13 -19.18
N ALA A 121 9.29 8.34 -18.73
CA ALA A 121 10.48 8.24 -19.57
C ALA A 121 10.65 6.80 -20.12
N ALA A 122 10.44 5.79 -19.30
CA ALA A 122 10.50 4.38 -19.71
C ALA A 122 9.44 4.02 -20.75
N SER A 123 8.24 4.60 -20.64
CA SER A 123 7.16 4.40 -21.62
C SER A 123 7.52 4.89 -23.03
N ALA A 124 8.32 5.94 -23.14
CA ALA A 124 8.80 6.49 -24.40
C ALA A 124 10.11 5.83 -24.90
N SER A 125 10.69 4.90 -24.16
CA SER A 125 11.97 4.26 -24.44
C SER A 125 11.82 2.86 -25.02
N GLU A 126 12.75 2.47 -25.91
CA GLU A 126 12.91 1.10 -26.37
C GLU A 126 13.60 0.18 -25.33
N VAL A 127 14.23 0.78 -24.31
CA VAL A 127 14.85 0.04 -23.23
C VAL A 127 13.78 -0.46 -22.27
N LYS A 128 13.76 -1.77 -21.96
CA LYS A 128 12.71 -2.39 -21.13
C LYS A 128 12.95 -2.22 -19.63
N TRP A 129 14.21 -2.08 -19.20
CA TRP A 129 14.58 -1.98 -17.80
C TRP A 129 15.29 -0.66 -17.53
N HIS A 130 14.74 0.12 -16.63
CA HIS A 130 15.30 1.38 -16.18
C HIS A 130 15.73 1.25 -14.72
N ARG A 131 16.93 1.75 -14.42
CA ARG A 131 17.43 1.78 -13.05
C ARG A 131 16.70 2.87 -12.27
N PHE A 132 16.16 2.51 -11.11
CA PHE A 132 15.60 3.46 -10.16
C PHE A 132 16.72 3.97 -9.24
N GLU A 133 17.11 5.22 -9.41
CA GLU A 133 18.10 5.88 -8.57
C GLU A 133 17.39 6.71 -7.51
N GLN A 134 17.72 6.47 -6.24
CA GLN A 134 17.26 7.30 -5.13
C GLN A 134 18.24 8.46 -4.95
N HIS A 135 17.75 9.66 -5.05
CA HIS A 135 18.50 10.89 -4.77
C HIS A 135 18.35 11.28 -3.31
#